data_3e3ae1764ac4f9186173834c3a5c249b
#
_entry.id   3e3ae1764ac4f9186173834c3a5c249b
#
_cell.length_a   1.000
_cell.length_b   1.000
_cell.length_c   1.000
_cell.angle_alpha   90.00
_cell.angle_beta   90.00
_cell.angle_gamma   90.00
#
_symmetry.space_group_name_H-M   'P 1'
#
loop_
_entity.id
_entity.type
_entity.pdbx_description
1 polymer ?
#
loop_
_entity_poly.entity_id
_entity_poly.type
_entity_poly.pdbx_seq_one_letter_code
_entity_poly.pdbx_strand_id
1 'polypeptide(L)'
;GITALAASIGEEQIFDCAQTLMNAREVLLFGHDVSKVMADYFAHRLNYLRIKASSLKLGDSDTVKTSLSMVNENDVIVLFSFPPYYEPVSNVARYAAYRGATIITITDSGASPAVTDGPFNFICGTKTKFFFNSLTAPISLINVLTSCIALEMGSALDRILDEELSVSRFMNGEIPEESEHLK
;
A
#
# COMPACT_ATOMS: atom_id res chain seq x y z
N GLY A 1 -19.64 7.26 -1.95
CA GLY A 1 -19.25 6.05 -2.66
C GLY A 1 -17.92 6.21 -3.41
N ILE A 2 -17.50 5.18 -4.12
CA ILE A 2 -16.22 5.14 -4.89
C ILE A 2 -16.15 6.28 -5.91
N THR A 3 -17.26 6.60 -6.59
CA THR A 3 -17.33 7.69 -7.58
C THR A 3 -17.08 9.05 -6.93
N ALA A 4 -17.61 9.30 -5.73
CA ALA A 4 -17.39 10.54 -5.00
C ALA A 4 -15.94 10.64 -4.50
N LEU A 5 -15.33 9.52 -4.09
CA LEU A 5 -13.93 9.46 -3.70
C LEU A 5 -13.01 9.74 -4.90
N ALA A 6 -13.25 9.13 -6.05
CA ALA A 6 -12.48 9.34 -7.28
C ALA A 6 -12.62 10.78 -7.80
N ALA A 7 -13.80 11.40 -7.64
CA ALA A 7 -13.99 12.80 -8.00
C ALA A 7 -13.30 13.78 -7.05
N SER A 8 -13.17 13.43 -5.75
CA SER A 8 -12.48 14.27 -4.75
C SER A 8 -10.95 14.12 -4.78
N ILE A 9 -10.46 12.99 -5.28
CA ILE A 9 -9.04 12.68 -5.47
C ILE A 9 -8.81 12.70 -6.98
N GLY A 10 -8.08 13.69 -7.50
CA GLY A 10 -7.87 13.83 -8.93
C GLY A 10 -7.31 12.56 -9.58
N GLU A 11 -7.80 12.22 -10.77
CA GLU A 11 -7.35 11.05 -11.55
C GLU A 11 -5.84 11.05 -11.77
N GLU A 12 -5.25 12.22 -12.05
CA GLU A 12 -3.81 12.42 -12.25
C GLU A 12 -3.02 12.04 -10.98
N GLN A 13 -3.49 12.44 -9.81
CA GLN A 13 -2.84 12.10 -8.54
C GLN A 13 -2.85 10.58 -8.29
N ILE A 14 -3.94 9.90 -8.61
CA ILE A 14 -4.04 8.43 -8.51
C ILE A 14 -3.08 7.77 -9.49
N PHE A 15 -3.04 8.22 -10.73
CA PHE A 15 -2.13 7.68 -11.75
C PHE A 15 -0.66 7.87 -11.34
N ASP A 16 -0.28 9.07 -10.92
CA ASP A 16 1.09 9.36 -10.48
C ASP A 16 1.49 8.54 -9.25
N CYS A 17 0.57 8.35 -8.31
CA CYS A 17 0.78 7.49 -7.16
C CYS A 17 0.97 6.03 -7.58
N ALA A 18 0.16 5.52 -8.48
CA ALA A 18 0.29 4.16 -9.02
C ALA A 18 1.65 3.97 -9.70
N GLN A 19 2.08 4.90 -10.53
CA GLN A 19 3.40 4.88 -11.18
C GLN A 19 4.54 4.88 -10.15
N THR A 20 4.42 5.69 -9.12
CA THR A 20 5.40 5.75 -8.01
C THR A 20 5.52 4.42 -7.31
N LEU A 21 4.42 3.76 -7.02
CA LEU A 21 4.41 2.41 -6.42
C LEU A 21 5.02 1.35 -7.35
N MET A 22 4.71 1.40 -8.64
CA MET A 22 5.26 0.46 -9.63
C MET A 22 6.78 0.58 -9.77
N ASN A 23 7.33 1.77 -9.62
CA ASN A 23 8.76 2.05 -9.76
C ASN A 23 9.55 1.93 -8.45
N ALA A 24 8.89 1.67 -7.34
CA ALA A 24 9.54 1.55 -6.04
C ALA A 24 10.45 0.32 -5.97
N ARG A 25 11.63 0.49 -5.34
CA ARG A 25 12.48 -0.63 -4.96
C ARG A 25 11.78 -1.48 -3.90
N GLU A 26 11.22 -0.83 -2.89
CA GLU A 26 10.47 -1.43 -1.79
C GLU A 26 9.41 -0.45 -1.30
N VAL A 27 8.27 -0.97 -0.89
CA VAL A 27 7.20 -0.21 -0.27
C VAL A 27 7.07 -0.67 1.18
N LEU A 28 7.30 0.23 2.13
CA LEU A 28 7.07 0.00 3.55
C LEU A 28 5.78 0.69 3.97
N LEU A 29 4.86 -0.07 4.54
CA LEU A 29 3.54 0.42 4.95
C LEU A 29 3.44 0.38 6.46
N PHE A 30 3.04 1.49 7.06
CA PHE A 30 3.01 1.66 8.51
C PHE A 30 1.59 1.94 8.98
N GLY A 31 1.16 1.19 9.98
CA GLY A 31 -0.12 1.39 10.65
C GLY A 31 -0.01 1.09 12.13
N HIS A 32 -0.89 1.73 12.92
CA HIS A 32 -1.04 1.51 14.34
C HIS A 32 -2.48 1.09 14.62
N ASP A 33 -2.67 0.06 15.45
CA ASP A 33 -3.98 -0.47 15.82
C ASP A 33 -4.80 -0.85 14.56
N VAL A 34 -6.02 -0.35 14.41
CA VAL A 34 -6.90 -0.68 13.26
C VAL A 34 -6.29 -0.27 11.92
N SER A 35 -5.45 0.75 11.89
CA SER A 35 -4.73 1.17 10.68
C SER A 35 -3.78 0.10 10.15
N LYS A 36 -3.28 -0.79 11.02
CA LYS A 36 -2.46 -1.93 10.61
C LYS A 36 -3.20 -2.89 9.68
N VAL A 37 -4.51 -3.05 9.87
CA VAL A 37 -5.35 -3.87 8.97
C VAL A 37 -5.32 -3.34 7.54
N MET A 38 -5.40 -2.02 7.37
CA MET A 38 -5.31 -1.39 6.05
C MET A 38 -3.91 -1.54 5.44
N ALA A 39 -2.88 -1.38 6.25
CA ALA A 39 -1.50 -1.58 5.81
C ALA A 39 -1.26 -3.03 5.36
N ASP A 40 -1.76 -4.01 6.10
CA ASP A 40 -1.68 -5.44 5.75
C ASP A 40 -2.39 -5.72 4.43
N TYR A 41 -3.60 -5.20 4.27
CA TYR A 41 -4.38 -5.39 3.04
C TYR A 41 -3.66 -4.80 1.83
N PHE A 42 -3.16 -3.58 1.95
CA PHE A 42 -2.47 -2.92 0.85
C PHE A 42 -1.16 -3.63 0.49
N ALA A 43 -0.36 -4.02 1.49
CA ALA A 43 0.86 -4.80 1.26
C ALA A 43 0.56 -6.12 0.55
N HIS A 44 -0.49 -6.83 0.96
CA HIS A 44 -0.92 -8.07 0.31
C HIS A 44 -1.25 -7.85 -1.17
N ARG A 45 -2.01 -6.81 -1.49
CA ARG A 45 -2.36 -6.46 -2.87
C ARG A 45 -1.13 -6.10 -3.71
N LEU A 46 -0.20 -5.32 -3.16
CA LEU A 46 1.03 -4.93 -3.83
C LEU A 46 1.93 -6.15 -4.10
N ASN A 47 2.11 -7.02 -3.12
CA ASN A 47 2.90 -8.24 -3.29
C ASN A 47 2.30 -9.19 -4.33
N TYR A 48 0.97 -9.29 -4.38
CA TYR A 48 0.29 -10.04 -5.44
C TYR A 48 0.67 -9.52 -6.84
N LEU A 49 0.80 -8.20 -6.98
CA LEU A 49 1.23 -7.54 -8.22
C LEU A 49 2.76 -7.53 -8.41
N ARG A 50 3.51 -8.28 -7.61
CA ARG A 50 4.97 -8.40 -7.65
C ARG A 50 5.71 -7.10 -7.29
N ILE A 51 5.06 -6.23 -6.54
CA ILE A 51 5.69 -5.06 -5.92
C ILE A 51 6.09 -5.45 -4.50
N LYS A 52 7.39 -5.37 -4.19
CA LYS A 52 7.91 -5.73 -2.86
C LYS A 52 7.36 -4.78 -1.81
N ALA A 53 6.53 -5.30 -0.91
CA ALA A 53 5.86 -4.52 0.12
C ALA A 53 5.87 -5.24 1.46
N SER A 54 6.08 -4.50 2.53
CA SER A 54 6.07 -4.98 3.91
C SER A 54 5.21 -4.08 4.79
N SER A 55 4.29 -4.67 5.54
CA SER A 55 3.45 -3.98 6.49
C SER A 55 4.06 -4.07 7.89
N LEU A 56 4.24 -2.91 8.53
CA LEU A 56 4.90 -2.77 9.82
C LEU A 56 3.99 -2.10 10.84
N LYS A 57 4.03 -2.62 12.06
CA LYS A 57 3.30 -2.06 13.19
C LYS A 57 4.10 -0.89 13.80
N LEU A 58 3.53 0.31 13.80
CA LEU A 58 4.20 1.51 14.33
C LEU A 58 4.63 1.38 15.79
N GLY A 59 3.91 0.61 16.61
CA GLY A 59 4.27 0.36 18.01
C GLY A 59 5.46 -0.60 18.21
N ASP A 60 5.90 -1.32 17.17
CA ASP A 60 7.05 -2.22 17.22
C ASP A 60 8.33 -1.46 16.87
N SER A 61 8.88 -0.76 17.85
CA SER A 61 9.98 0.20 17.64
C SER A 61 11.26 -0.43 17.11
N ASP A 62 11.59 -1.67 17.48
CA ASP A 62 12.82 -2.32 17.01
C ASP A 62 12.72 -2.67 15.52
N THR A 63 11.61 -3.25 15.11
CA THR A 63 11.35 -3.56 13.69
C THR A 63 11.27 -2.28 12.85
N VAL A 64 10.63 -1.25 13.36
CA VAL A 64 10.52 0.06 12.67
C VAL A 64 11.90 0.68 12.48
N LYS A 65 12.75 0.71 13.51
CA LYS A 65 14.12 1.23 13.42
C LYS A 65 14.95 0.48 12.39
N THR A 66 14.94 -0.83 12.44
CA THR A 66 15.71 -1.67 11.49
C THR A 66 15.26 -1.40 10.07
N SER A 67 13.96 -1.39 9.81
CA SER A 67 13.41 -1.20 8.47
C SER A 67 13.71 0.21 7.94
N LEU A 68 13.51 1.25 8.75
CA LEU A 68 13.79 2.63 8.35
C LEU A 68 15.27 2.89 8.13
N SER A 69 16.17 2.20 8.82
CA SER A 69 17.62 2.37 8.65
C SER A 69 18.11 2.02 7.24
N MET A 70 17.35 1.20 6.51
CA MET A 70 17.67 0.73 5.15
C MET A 70 16.97 1.52 4.04
N VAL A 71 16.11 2.46 4.40
CA VAL A 71 15.32 3.27 3.44
C VAL A 71 16.22 4.23 2.67
N ASN A 72 15.96 4.36 1.38
CA ASN A 72 16.61 5.34 0.50
C ASN A 72 15.61 5.98 -0.47
N GLU A 73 16.12 6.81 -1.37
CA GLU A 73 15.33 7.60 -2.34
C GLU A 73 14.54 6.75 -3.36
N ASN A 74 14.86 5.46 -3.49
CA ASN A 74 14.15 4.54 -4.38
C ASN A 74 12.99 3.83 -3.70
N ASP A 75 12.76 4.11 -2.42
CA ASP A 75 11.71 3.49 -1.63
C ASP A 75 10.48 4.38 -1.51
N VAL A 76 9.35 3.73 -1.26
CA VAL A 76 8.08 4.39 -0.97
C VAL A 76 7.63 4.00 0.43
N ILE A 77 7.21 5.00 1.19
CA ILE A 77 6.66 4.83 2.54
C ILE A 77 5.18 5.17 2.51
N VAL A 78 4.34 4.25 2.92
CA VAL A 78 2.89 4.45 3.04
C VAL A 78 2.52 4.56 4.51
N LEU A 79 1.89 5.65 4.89
CA LEU A 79 1.46 5.94 6.26
C LEU A 79 -0.06 5.95 6.34
N PHE A 80 -0.60 5.10 7.21
CA PHE A 80 -2.01 5.13 7.58
C PHE A 80 -2.16 5.81 8.94
N SER A 81 -2.91 6.90 8.99
CA SER A 81 -3.12 7.66 10.21
C SER A 81 -4.58 8.08 10.38
N PHE A 82 -5.26 7.45 11.32
CA PHE A 82 -6.67 7.69 11.62
C PHE A 82 -6.87 7.83 13.13
N PRO A 83 -7.90 8.55 13.57
CA PRO A 83 -8.17 8.71 15.00
C PRO A 83 -8.43 7.36 15.73
N PRO A 84 -7.92 7.20 16.95
CA PRO A 84 -7.02 8.11 17.67
C PRO A 84 -5.62 8.11 17.04
N TYR A 85 -5.08 9.29 16.77
CA TYR A 85 -3.78 9.43 16.12
C TYR A 85 -2.65 8.91 17.00
N TYR A 86 -1.72 8.20 16.37
CA TYR A 86 -0.47 7.76 16.97
C TYR A 86 0.65 8.72 16.59
N GLU A 87 1.00 9.60 17.49
CA GLU A 87 1.90 10.74 17.27
C GLU A 87 3.27 10.34 16.67
N PRO A 88 3.89 9.21 17.04
CA PRO A 88 5.16 8.79 16.44
C PRO A 88 5.15 8.61 14.91
N VAL A 89 3.99 8.54 14.26
CA VAL A 89 3.90 8.49 12.78
C VAL A 89 4.56 9.73 12.15
N SER A 90 4.52 10.89 12.80
CA SER A 90 5.15 12.11 12.30
C SER A 90 6.67 11.97 12.22
N ASN A 91 7.27 11.24 13.17
CA ASN A 91 8.71 10.98 13.17
C ASN A 91 9.12 10.03 12.04
N VAL A 92 8.29 9.03 11.74
CA VAL A 92 8.51 8.15 10.58
C VAL A 92 8.47 8.97 9.29
N ALA A 93 7.48 9.84 9.13
CA ALA A 93 7.37 10.73 7.97
C ALA A 93 8.61 11.62 7.80
N ARG A 94 9.07 12.27 8.88
CA ARG A 94 10.26 13.12 8.84
C ARG A 94 11.53 12.37 8.51
N TYR A 95 11.72 11.19 9.09
CA TYR A 95 12.90 10.37 8.78
C TYR A 95 12.88 9.87 7.33
N ALA A 96 11.76 9.39 6.85
CA ALA A 96 11.61 8.97 5.45
C ALA A 96 11.93 10.11 4.47
N ALA A 97 11.41 11.32 4.75
CA ALA A 97 11.73 12.52 3.97
C ALA A 97 13.22 12.86 4.00
N TYR A 98 13.86 12.77 5.17
CA TYR A 98 15.30 12.96 5.33
C TYR A 98 16.11 11.97 4.47
N ARG A 99 15.65 10.75 4.33
CA ARG A 99 16.27 9.72 3.47
C ARG A 99 15.93 9.87 1.98
N GLY A 100 15.10 10.83 1.63
CA GLY A 100 14.67 11.09 0.26
C GLY A 100 13.60 10.15 -0.29
N ALA A 101 13.00 9.30 0.56
CA ALA A 101 11.92 8.41 0.15
C ALA A 101 10.65 9.18 -0.19
N THR A 102 9.87 8.65 -1.12
CA THR A 102 8.53 9.19 -1.42
C THR A 102 7.54 8.72 -0.36
N ILE A 103 6.71 9.63 0.14
CA ILE A 103 5.73 9.35 1.18
C ILE A 103 4.32 9.44 0.60
N ILE A 104 3.53 8.40 0.85
CA ILE A 104 2.09 8.36 0.58
C ILE A 104 1.38 8.31 1.92
N THR A 105 0.55 9.30 2.19
CA THR A 105 -0.24 9.37 3.44
C THR A 105 -1.71 9.14 3.13
N ILE A 106 -2.32 8.23 3.86
CA ILE A 106 -3.75 7.93 3.83
C ILE A 106 -4.32 8.21 5.22
N THR A 107 -5.20 9.19 5.30
CA THR A 107 -5.69 9.74 6.58
C THR A 107 -7.12 10.27 6.41
N ASP A 108 -7.74 10.68 7.50
CA ASP A 108 -9.09 11.25 7.52
C ASP A 108 -9.13 12.78 7.46
N SER A 109 -7.99 13.43 7.71
CA SER A 109 -7.92 14.89 7.86
C SER A 109 -6.58 15.47 7.44
N GLY A 110 -6.60 16.65 6.84
CA GLY A 110 -5.40 17.44 6.57
C GLY A 110 -4.63 17.88 7.84
N ALA A 111 -5.25 17.78 9.02
CA ALA A 111 -4.62 18.06 10.32
C ALA A 111 -3.95 16.82 10.95
N SER A 112 -3.98 15.68 10.30
CA SER A 112 -3.32 14.46 10.77
C SER A 112 -1.81 14.66 10.91
N PRO A 113 -1.17 14.05 11.95
CA PRO A 113 0.29 14.14 12.14
C PRO A 113 1.10 13.47 11.04
N ALA A 114 0.47 12.66 10.18
CA ALA A 114 1.13 11.98 9.07
C ALA A 114 1.15 12.79 7.75
N VAL A 115 0.42 13.90 7.68
CA VAL A 115 0.40 14.76 6.49
C VAL A 115 1.77 15.39 6.25
N THR A 116 2.23 15.38 5.01
CA THR A 116 3.53 15.90 4.60
C THR A 116 3.38 17.01 3.54
N ASP A 117 4.47 17.67 3.18
CA ASP A 117 4.52 18.64 2.06
C ASP A 117 4.56 17.94 0.70
N GLY A 118 4.65 16.61 0.67
CA GLY A 118 4.69 15.82 -0.55
C GLY A 118 3.34 15.77 -1.30
N PRO A 119 3.33 15.23 -2.54
CA PRO A 119 2.16 15.27 -3.42
C PRO A 119 1.07 14.26 -3.07
N PHE A 120 1.35 13.27 -2.22
CA PHE A 120 0.46 12.13 -2.01
C PHE A 120 -0.13 12.10 -0.59
N ASN A 121 -0.96 13.11 -0.28
CA ASN A 121 -1.80 13.10 0.92
C ASN A 121 -3.25 12.82 0.51
N PHE A 122 -3.73 11.62 0.79
CA PHE A 122 -5.10 11.21 0.49
C PHE A 122 -5.97 11.34 1.72
N ILE A 123 -6.97 12.20 1.64
CA ILE A 123 -7.92 12.44 2.73
C ILE A 123 -9.18 11.61 2.50
N CYS A 124 -9.38 10.60 3.34
CA CYS A 124 -10.48 9.65 3.26
C CYS A 124 -11.38 9.78 4.49
N GLY A 125 -12.62 10.21 4.30
CA GLY A 125 -13.59 10.31 5.40
C GLY A 125 -13.90 8.92 6.00
N THR A 126 -13.81 8.82 7.33
CA THR A 126 -14.12 7.60 8.09
C THR A 126 -15.30 7.75 9.04
N LYS A 127 -15.83 8.96 9.18
CA LYS A 127 -16.94 9.26 10.09
C LYS A 127 -18.19 8.51 9.70
N THR A 128 -18.82 7.86 10.68
CA THR A 128 -20.12 7.21 10.55
C THR A 128 -21.06 7.68 11.67
N LYS A 129 -22.34 7.33 11.55
CA LYS A 129 -23.33 7.50 12.63
C LYS A 129 -23.20 6.41 13.72
N PHE A 130 -22.34 5.43 13.50
CA PHE A 130 -22.09 4.32 14.41
C PHE A 130 -20.89 4.60 15.30
N PHE A 131 -20.68 3.78 16.31
CA PHE A 131 -19.57 3.93 17.25
C PHE A 131 -18.19 3.80 16.59
N PHE A 132 -18.05 2.89 15.63
CA PHE A 132 -16.79 2.67 14.95
C PHE A 132 -16.68 3.49 13.65
N ASN A 133 -15.48 3.96 13.35
CA ASN A 133 -15.18 4.57 12.07
C ASN A 133 -15.25 3.55 10.93
N SER A 134 -15.67 3.99 9.76
CA SER A 134 -15.72 3.15 8.56
C SER A 134 -14.36 3.09 7.87
N LEU A 135 -13.93 1.89 7.50
CA LEU A 135 -12.75 1.68 6.65
C LEU A 135 -13.08 1.66 5.15
N THR A 136 -14.33 1.88 4.78
CA THR A 136 -14.79 1.75 3.38
C THR A 136 -14.03 2.67 2.43
N ALA A 137 -13.89 3.95 2.76
CA ALA A 137 -13.23 4.91 1.89
C ALA A 137 -11.73 4.62 1.69
N PRO A 138 -10.93 4.41 2.76
CA PRO A 138 -9.52 4.06 2.58
C PRO A 138 -9.31 2.71 1.88
N ILE A 139 -10.13 1.70 2.14
CA ILE A 139 -10.05 0.42 1.42
C ILE A 139 -10.43 0.60 -0.05
N SER A 140 -11.43 1.42 -0.37
CA SER A 140 -11.78 1.75 -1.74
C SER A 140 -10.64 2.46 -2.47
N LEU A 141 -9.92 3.36 -1.82
CA LEU A 141 -8.73 4.00 -2.37
C LEU A 141 -7.64 2.98 -2.70
N ILE A 142 -7.36 2.05 -1.79
CA ILE A 142 -6.41 0.96 -2.03
C ILE A 142 -6.81 0.14 -3.26
N ASN A 143 -8.10 -0.19 -3.37
CA ASN A 143 -8.63 -0.94 -4.52
C ASN A 143 -8.46 -0.15 -5.84
N VAL A 144 -8.72 1.15 -5.83
CA VAL A 144 -8.53 2.01 -7.00
C VAL A 144 -7.05 2.07 -7.41
N LEU A 145 -6.14 2.29 -6.47
CA LEU A 145 -4.70 2.34 -6.74
C LEU A 145 -4.18 1.00 -7.28
N THR A 146 -4.53 -0.10 -6.66
CA THR A 146 -4.07 -1.43 -7.10
C THR A 146 -4.71 -1.87 -8.42
N SER A 147 -5.94 -1.46 -8.70
CA SER A 147 -6.58 -1.68 -10.01
C SER A 147 -5.89 -0.87 -11.10
N CYS A 148 -5.51 0.38 -10.80
CA CYS A 148 -4.74 1.21 -11.72
C CYS A 148 -3.39 0.57 -12.05
N ILE A 149 -2.68 0.05 -11.05
CA ILE A 149 -1.43 -0.68 -11.24
C ILE A 149 -1.64 -1.91 -12.13
N ALA A 150 -2.66 -2.73 -11.84
CA ALA A 150 -2.97 -3.92 -12.61
C ALA A 150 -3.24 -3.60 -14.09
N LEU A 151 -3.99 -2.54 -14.38
CA LEU A 151 -4.25 -2.08 -15.74
C LEU A 151 -2.96 -1.64 -16.46
N GLU A 152 -2.08 -0.92 -15.78
CA GLU A 152 -0.80 -0.46 -16.33
C GLU A 152 0.19 -1.60 -16.58
N MET A 153 0.08 -2.71 -15.85
CA MET A 153 0.95 -3.89 -16.03
C MET A 153 0.71 -4.61 -17.36
N GLY A 154 -0.48 -4.53 -17.91
CA GLY A 154 -0.82 -5.17 -19.20
C GLY A 154 -0.54 -6.68 -19.20
N SER A 155 0.31 -7.15 -20.13
CA SER A 155 0.66 -8.57 -20.27
C SER A 155 1.43 -9.15 -19.06
N ALA A 156 2.06 -8.33 -18.25
CA ALA A 156 2.70 -8.77 -17.01
C ALA A 156 1.69 -9.31 -16.01
N LEU A 157 0.47 -8.78 -15.99
CA LEU A 157 -0.62 -9.29 -15.16
C LEU A 157 -1.02 -10.72 -15.58
N ASP A 158 -1.09 -10.98 -16.87
CA ASP A 158 -1.42 -12.34 -17.39
C ASP A 158 -0.39 -13.37 -16.92
N ARG A 159 0.89 -13.02 -16.90
CA ARG A 159 1.95 -13.90 -16.36
C ARG A 159 1.75 -14.18 -14.87
N ILE A 160 1.36 -13.21 -14.09
CA ILE A 160 1.06 -13.39 -12.65
C ILE A 160 -0.11 -14.37 -12.49
N LEU A 161 -1.18 -14.20 -13.27
CA LEU A 161 -2.33 -15.10 -13.24
C LEU A 161 -1.94 -16.53 -13.62
N ASP A 162 -1.09 -16.72 -14.62
CA ASP A 162 -0.59 -18.03 -15.03
C ASP A 162 0.27 -18.68 -13.93
N GLU A 163 1.14 -17.92 -13.28
CA GLU A 163 1.94 -18.39 -12.15
C GLU A 163 1.07 -18.85 -10.98
N GLU A 164 0.04 -18.07 -10.61
CA GLU A 164 -0.91 -18.42 -9.55
C GLU A 164 -1.71 -19.69 -9.92
N LEU A 165 -2.14 -19.79 -11.17
CA LEU A 165 -2.85 -20.97 -11.65
C LEU A 165 -1.99 -22.23 -11.60
N SER A 166 -0.70 -22.12 -11.95
CA SER A 166 0.26 -23.22 -11.86
C SER A 166 0.37 -23.75 -10.44
N VAL A 167 0.53 -22.88 -9.46
CA VAL A 167 0.56 -23.27 -8.05
C VAL A 167 -0.75 -23.91 -7.62
N SER A 168 -1.89 -23.35 -8.01
CA SER A 168 -3.21 -23.88 -7.66
C SER A 168 -3.40 -25.31 -8.17
N ARG A 169 -2.92 -25.62 -9.37
CA ARG A 169 -2.97 -27.00 -9.92
C ARG A 169 -2.19 -27.98 -9.05
N PHE A 170 -0.97 -27.63 -8.65
CA PHE A 170 -0.18 -28.47 -7.74
C PHE A 170 -0.88 -28.67 -6.40
N MET A 171 -1.44 -27.60 -5.83
CA MET A 171 -2.16 -27.66 -4.55
C MET A 171 -3.42 -28.53 -4.62
N ASN A 172 -4.00 -28.66 -5.81
CA ASN A 172 -5.16 -29.55 -6.08
C ASN A 172 -4.75 -30.98 -6.48
N GLY A 173 -3.46 -31.31 -6.44
CA GLY A 173 -2.96 -32.64 -6.78
C GLY A 173 -2.79 -32.89 -8.28
N GLU A 174 -2.93 -31.87 -9.11
CA GLU A 174 -2.67 -31.95 -10.54
C GLU A 174 -1.16 -31.80 -10.78
N ILE A 175 -0.49 -32.91 -11.14
CA ILE A 175 0.93 -32.86 -11.51
C ILE A 175 0.98 -32.58 -13.01
N PRO A 176 1.65 -31.50 -13.49
CA PRO A 176 1.87 -31.28 -14.89
C PRO A 176 2.60 -32.48 -15.49
N GLU A 177 2.18 -32.94 -16.66
CA GLU A 177 2.97 -33.91 -17.45
C GLU A 177 4.40 -33.33 -17.56
N GLU A 178 5.39 -34.14 -17.19
CA GLU A 178 6.80 -33.72 -17.26
C GLU A 178 7.08 -33.18 -18.66
N SER A 179 7.37 -31.90 -18.77
CA SER A 179 7.89 -31.37 -20.02
C SER A 179 9.21 -32.08 -20.27
N GLU A 180 9.36 -32.71 -21.42
CA GLU A 180 10.56 -33.45 -21.86
C GLU A 180 11.87 -32.62 -21.84
N HIS A 181 11.89 -31.46 -21.24
CA HIS A 181 12.99 -30.51 -21.18
C HIS A 181 13.86 -30.59 -19.92
N LEU A 182 13.67 -31.59 -19.05
CA LEU A 182 14.52 -31.88 -17.91
C LEU A 182 15.30 -33.20 -18.09
N LYS A 183 15.71 -33.49 -19.32
CA LYS A 183 16.74 -34.50 -19.61
C LYS A 183 18.05 -33.85 -19.98
#